data_0be026de9b9c2d2cf57ed243aaea2bc5
#
_entry.id   0be026de9b9c2d2cf57ed243aaea2bc5
#
_cell.length_a   1.000
_cell.length_b   1.000
_cell.length_c   1.000
_cell.angle_alpha   90.00
_cell.angle_beta   90.00
_cell.angle_gamma   90.00
#
_symmetry.space_group_name_H-M   'P 1'
#
loop_
_entity.id
_entity.type
_entity.pdbx_description
1 polymer ?
#
loop_
_entity_poly.entity_id
_entity_poly.type
_entity_poly.pdbx_seq_one_letter_code
_entity_poly.pdbx_strand_id
1 'polypeptide(L)'
;MVTVISLGGSIVAPDKVDEDFLKNFLSLMREFLEKDEKRRFILVIGGGSPARIWQQAYRNICPKAVNEQADWIGIMATRLNAQLVRAIMGDWCVQDLVIDPTKVEPFIGRVLVASGWKPGFSTDHDAVLLAERFKADYVINLSNIEQVYTDDPKKNSEAKPIDKISWQDFLKLTGEEWIPGKNVPFDPVASRHAAKIGLKVICAAGKNLDNLRKILLGESFLGTIIS
;
A
#
# COMPACT_ATOMS: atom_id res chain seq x y z
N MET A 1 3.62 -0.20 19.47
CA MET A 1 2.65 0.29 18.45
C MET A 1 3.02 -0.31 17.10
N VAL A 2 2.05 -0.87 16.37
CA VAL A 2 2.25 -1.40 15.01
C VAL A 2 1.69 -0.39 14.01
N THR A 3 2.49 -0.01 13.01
CA THR A 3 2.06 0.84 11.89
C THR A 3 2.13 0.04 10.60
N VAL A 4 1.02 -0.03 9.86
CA VAL A 4 0.97 -0.67 8.54
C VAL A 4 1.13 0.39 7.47
N ILE A 5 2.05 0.16 6.53
CA ILE A 5 2.29 1.02 5.37
C ILE A 5 2.07 0.20 4.10
N SER A 6 1.00 0.51 3.36
CA SER A 6 0.83 0.04 1.98
C SER A 6 1.69 0.93 1.08
N LEU A 7 2.80 0.39 0.59
CA LEU A 7 3.74 1.09 -0.27
C LEU A 7 3.47 0.72 -1.73
N GLY A 8 2.80 1.64 -2.43
CA GLY A 8 2.39 1.42 -3.81
C GLY A 8 3.56 1.07 -4.72
N GLY A 9 3.37 0.09 -5.59
CA GLY A 9 4.43 -0.37 -6.48
C GLY A 9 4.96 0.72 -7.43
N SER A 10 4.14 1.69 -7.78
CA SER A 10 4.56 2.86 -8.57
C SER A 10 5.50 3.81 -7.81
N ILE A 11 5.63 3.64 -6.50
CA ILE A 11 6.59 4.36 -5.66
C ILE A 11 7.91 3.60 -5.60
N VAL A 12 7.85 2.27 -5.46
CA VAL A 12 9.03 1.38 -5.38
C VAL A 12 9.68 1.20 -6.75
N ALA A 13 8.87 0.95 -7.78
CA ALA A 13 9.32 0.66 -9.13
C ALA A 13 8.38 1.35 -10.17
N PRO A 14 8.53 2.67 -10.38
CA PRO A 14 7.71 3.42 -11.35
C PRO A 14 7.94 2.94 -12.79
N ASP A 15 9.18 2.85 -13.24
CA ASP A 15 9.65 2.26 -14.51
C ASP A 15 10.72 1.20 -14.23
N LYS A 16 11.67 1.56 -13.40
CA LYS A 16 12.69 0.70 -12.78
C LYS A 16 12.64 0.91 -11.29
N VAL A 17 13.40 0.12 -10.54
CA VAL A 17 13.55 0.31 -9.09
C VAL A 17 14.04 1.74 -8.81
N ASP A 18 13.33 2.45 -7.92
CA ASP A 18 13.72 3.79 -7.46
C ASP A 18 14.67 3.65 -6.26
N GLU A 19 15.96 3.52 -6.57
CA GLU A 19 17.00 3.28 -5.57
C GLU A 19 17.14 4.45 -4.60
N ASP A 20 17.04 5.69 -5.09
CA ASP A 20 17.13 6.90 -4.26
C ASP A 20 15.96 6.99 -3.29
N PHE A 21 14.75 6.72 -3.76
CA PHE A 21 13.59 6.66 -2.89
C PHE A 21 13.75 5.57 -1.82
N LEU A 22 14.12 4.35 -2.20
CA LEU A 22 14.27 3.24 -1.27
C LEU A 22 15.35 3.50 -0.22
N LYS A 23 16.46 4.12 -0.61
CA LYS A 23 17.53 4.52 0.31
C LYS A 23 17.04 5.53 1.35
N ASN A 24 16.30 6.55 0.91
CA ASN A 24 15.77 7.60 1.79
C ASN A 24 14.65 7.07 2.68
N PHE A 25 13.75 6.23 2.13
CA PHE A 25 12.70 5.55 2.88
C PHE A 25 13.28 4.65 3.98
N LEU A 26 14.31 3.85 3.65
CA LEU A 26 15.01 3.02 4.61
C LEU A 26 15.62 3.84 5.74
N SER A 27 16.27 4.98 5.42
CA SER A 27 16.85 5.89 6.43
C SER A 27 15.77 6.43 7.37
N LEU A 28 14.60 6.81 6.82
CA LEU A 28 13.47 7.27 7.62
C LEU A 28 12.95 6.15 8.54
N MET A 29 12.76 4.94 8.04
CA MET A 29 12.29 3.81 8.85
C MET A 29 13.27 3.48 9.98
N ARG A 30 14.56 3.44 9.70
CA ARG A 30 15.62 3.20 10.71
C ARG A 30 15.57 4.24 11.82
N GLU A 31 15.48 5.52 11.48
CA GLU A 31 15.38 6.60 12.45
C GLU A 31 14.25 6.39 13.46
N PHE A 32 13.06 5.99 12.97
CA PHE A 32 11.92 5.73 13.84
C PHE A 32 12.09 4.46 14.68
N LEU A 33 12.73 3.43 14.13
CA LEU A 33 13.00 2.19 14.83
C LEU A 33 14.05 2.37 15.93
N GLU A 34 15.07 3.18 15.69
CA GLU A 34 16.14 3.47 16.67
C GLU A 34 15.64 4.33 17.83
N LYS A 35 14.73 5.28 17.54
CA LYS A 35 14.18 6.20 18.56
C LYS A 35 13.16 5.55 19.50
N ASP A 36 12.45 4.49 19.06
CA ASP A 36 11.41 3.85 19.84
C ASP A 36 11.50 2.32 19.69
N GLU A 37 12.04 1.64 20.70
CA GLU A 37 12.20 0.18 20.72
C GLU A 37 10.90 -0.62 20.62
N LYS A 38 9.76 -0.01 20.94
CA LYS A 38 8.43 -0.66 20.86
C LYS A 38 7.76 -0.47 19.49
N ARG A 39 8.30 0.38 18.63
CA ARG A 39 7.75 0.63 17.30
C ARG A 39 7.99 -0.54 16.37
N ARG A 40 6.96 -0.91 15.63
CA ARG A 40 7.00 -1.96 14.63
C ARG A 40 6.32 -1.49 13.34
N PHE A 41 6.86 -1.89 12.21
CA PHE A 41 6.30 -1.60 10.90
C PHE A 41 5.90 -2.88 10.16
N ILE A 42 4.76 -2.83 9.49
CA ILE A 42 4.37 -3.81 8.48
C ILE A 42 4.35 -3.07 7.15
N LEU A 43 5.21 -3.50 6.23
CA LEU A 43 5.37 -2.90 4.91
C LEU A 43 4.74 -3.83 3.87
N VAL A 44 3.65 -3.41 3.23
CA VAL A 44 2.97 -4.17 2.17
C VAL A 44 3.32 -3.55 0.83
N ILE A 45 3.95 -4.33 -0.04
CA ILE A 45 4.63 -3.80 -1.22
C ILE A 45 3.85 -4.12 -2.50
N GLY A 46 3.59 -3.08 -3.30
CA GLY A 46 2.90 -3.20 -4.58
C GLY A 46 3.81 -3.62 -5.75
N GLY A 47 3.20 -3.99 -6.88
CA GLY A 47 3.90 -4.54 -8.05
C GLY A 47 4.53 -3.50 -9.00
N GLY A 48 3.96 -2.30 -9.09
CA GLY A 48 4.50 -1.21 -9.91
C GLY A 48 4.48 -1.44 -11.43
N SER A 49 5.43 -0.82 -12.11
CA SER A 49 5.62 -1.01 -13.56
C SER A 49 5.95 -2.44 -13.95
N PRO A 50 6.81 -3.17 -13.22
CA PRO A 50 7.06 -4.58 -13.52
C PRO A 50 5.77 -5.39 -13.66
N ALA A 51 4.85 -5.27 -12.71
CA ALA A 51 3.56 -5.98 -12.80
C ALA A 51 2.81 -5.63 -14.08
N ARG A 52 2.66 -4.34 -14.39
CA ARG A 52 1.91 -3.88 -15.59
C ARG A 52 2.55 -4.35 -16.89
N ILE A 53 3.87 -4.25 -17.02
CA ILE A 53 4.61 -4.65 -18.22
C ILE A 53 4.43 -6.15 -18.49
N TRP A 54 4.61 -6.99 -17.48
CA TRP A 54 4.51 -8.43 -17.64
C TRP A 54 3.07 -8.89 -17.85
N GLN A 55 2.11 -8.30 -17.16
CA GLN A 55 0.68 -8.56 -17.40
C GLN A 55 0.25 -8.16 -18.81
N GLN A 56 0.73 -7.01 -19.30
CA GLN A 56 0.44 -6.57 -20.67
C GLN A 56 1.08 -7.50 -21.71
N ALA A 57 2.33 -7.91 -21.49
CA ALA A 57 3.00 -8.87 -22.37
C ALA A 57 2.21 -10.20 -22.45
N TYR A 58 1.74 -10.72 -21.32
CA TYR A 58 0.88 -11.90 -21.29
C TYR A 58 -0.39 -11.71 -22.13
N ARG A 59 -1.08 -10.58 -21.95
CA ARG A 59 -2.30 -10.28 -22.73
C ARG A 59 -2.04 -10.12 -24.23
N ASN A 60 -0.90 -9.55 -24.60
CA ASN A 60 -0.52 -9.39 -26.01
C ASN A 60 -0.16 -10.71 -26.69
N ILE A 61 0.46 -11.64 -25.95
CA ILE A 61 0.91 -12.93 -26.49
C ILE A 61 -0.23 -13.95 -26.53
N CYS A 62 -1.14 -13.92 -25.53
CA CYS A 62 -2.20 -14.91 -25.36
C CYS A 62 -3.57 -14.33 -25.77
N PRO A 63 -4.14 -14.71 -26.95
CA PRO A 63 -5.45 -14.22 -27.39
C PRO A 63 -6.60 -14.54 -26.41
N LYS A 64 -6.43 -15.56 -25.57
CA LYS A 64 -7.39 -15.98 -24.53
C LYS A 64 -6.80 -15.79 -23.13
N ALA A 65 -6.14 -14.66 -22.91
CA ALA A 65 -5.57 -14.35 -21.61
C ALA A 65 -6.65 -14.30 -20.51
N VAL A 66 -6.40 -14.99 -19.40
CA VAL A 66 -7.31 -15.08 -18.23
C VAL A 66 -6.83 -14.13 -17.16
N ASN A 67 -7.75 -13.41 -16.53
CA ASN A 67 -7.43 -12.44 -15.49
C ASN A 67 -6.69 -13.07 -14.31
N GLU A 68 -7.07 -14.27 -13.88
CA GLU A 68 -6.41 -14.98 -12.81
C GLU A 68 -4.91 -15.17 -13.06
N GLN A 69 -4.51 -15.54 -14.28
CA GLN A 69 -3.10 -15.69 -14.63
C GLN A 69 -2.37 -14.34 -14.69
N ALA A 70 -3.06 -13.30 -15.18
CA ALA A 70 -2.51 -11.96 -15.13
C ALA A 70 -2.30 -11.48 -13.69
N ASP A 71 -3.23 -11.79 -12.77
CA ASP A 71 -3.09 -11.48 -11.35
C ASP A 71 -1.88 -12.21 -10.74
N TRP A 72 -1.70 -13.50 -11.04
CA TRP A 72 -0.51 -14.24 -10.57
C TRP A 72 0.78 -13.60 -11.04
N ILE A 73 0.87 -13.15 -12.29
CA ILE A 73 2.03 -12.41 -12.82
C ILE A 73 2.25 -11.13 -12.00
N GLY A 74 1.19 -10.36 -11.74
CA GLY A 74 1.25 -9.16 -10.92
C GLY A 74 1.71 -9.45 -9.48
N ILE A 75 1.20 -10.52 -8.87
CA ILE A 75 1.58 -10.99 -7.54
C ILE A 75 3.08 -11.33 -7.49
N MET A 76 3.62 -12.01 -8.49
CA MET A 76 5.05 -12.31 -8.53
C MET A 76 5.91 -11.04 -8.60
N ALA A 77 5.44 -10.00 -9.30
CA ALA A 77 6.12 -8.70 -9.30
C ALA A 77 6.07 -8.03 -7.91
N THR A 78 4.95 -8.13 -7.18
CA THR A 78 4.89 -7.64 -5.78
C THR A 78 5.89 -8.37 -4.89
N ARG A 79 6.02 -9.69 -5.05
CA ARG A 79 6.96 -10.53 -4.29
C ARG A 79 8.41 -10.17 -4.56
N LEU A 80 8.76 -9.91 -5.82
CA LEU A 80 10.10 -9.46 -6.18
C LEU A 80 10.45 -8.12 -5.51
N ASN A 81 9.56 -7.13 -5.62
CA ASN A 81 9.74 -5.83 -4.98
C ASN A 81 9.81 -5.95 -3.45
N ALA A 82 8.94 -6.75 -2.86
CA ALA A 82 8.89 -6.98 -1.43
C ALA A 82 10.16 -7.70 -0.93
N GLN A 83 10.68 -8.67 -1.68
CA GLN A 83 11.95 -9.34 -1.33
C GLN A 83 13.13 -8.37 -1.35
N LEU A 84 13.15 -7.41 -2.30
CA LEU A 84 14.15 -6.34 -2.30
C LEU A 84 14.03 -5.49 -1.04
N VAL A 85 12.82 -5.01 -0.69
CA VAL A 85 12.58 -4.20 0.52
C VAL A 85 12.97 -4.98 1.78
N ARG A 86 12.64 -6.26 1.86
CA ARG A 86 13.04 -7.14 2.96
C ARG A 86 14.57 -7.22 3.10
N ALA A 87 15.27 -7.43 1.98
CA ALA A 87 16.73 -7.52 1.97
C ALA A 87 17.41 -6.23 2.44
N ILE A 88 16.93 -5.06 2.01
CA ILE A 88 17.50 -3.77 2.43
C ILE A 88 17.15 -3.38 3.87
N MET A 89 16.06 -3.92 4.45
CA MET A 89 15.75 -3.75 5.87
C MET A 89 16.70 -4.53 6.79
N GLY A 90 17.35 -5.57 6.28
CA GLY A 90 18.39 -6.33 7.02
C GLY A 90 17.88 -6.90 8.35
N ASP A 91 18.63 -6.70 9.42
CA ASP A 91 18.37 -7.26 10.75
C ASP A 91 17.07 -6.77 11.40
N TRP A 92 16.46 -5.69 10.88
CA TRP A 92 15.14 -5.24 11.33
C TRP A 92 14.01 -6.18 10.89
N CYS A 93 14.21 -6.93 9.79
CA CYS A 93 13.23 -7.83 9.19
C CYS A 93 13.74 -9.28 9.22
N VAL A 94 13.58 -9.93 10.36
CA VAL A 94 14.08 -11.32 10.59
C VAL A 94 13.13 -12.39 10.08
N GLN A 95 11.86 -12.06 9.84
CA GLN A 95 10.87 -13.01 9.33
C GLN A 95 10.93 -13.14 7.81
N ASP A 96 10.43 -14.27 7.32
CA ASP A 96 10.23 -14.46 5.89
C ASP A 96 9.16 -13.53 5.34
N LEU A 97 9.21 -13.32 4.01
CA LEU A 97 8.24 -12.53 3.30
C LEU A 97 6.82 -13.11 3.48
N VAL A 98 5.90 -12.26 3.94
CA VAL A 98 4.50 -12.65 4.06
C VAL A 98 3.87 -12.69 2.67
N ILE A 99 3.41 -13.86 2.27
CA ILE A 99 2.71 -14.12 1.00
C ILE A 99 1.25 -14.54 1.21
N ASP A 100 0.85 -14.77 2.46
CA ASP A 100 -0.52 -15.07 2.88
C ASP A 100 -0.81 -14.34 4.20
N PRO A 101 -1.55 -13.21 4.17
CA PRO A 101 -1.81 -12.40 5.35
C PRO A 101 -2.67 -13.11 6.42
N THR A 102 -3.33 -14.22 6.05
CA THR A 102 -4.17 -14.99 6.96
C THR A 102 -3.38 -16.01 7.80
N LYS A 103 -2.16 -16.34 7.38
CA LYS A 103 -1.30 -17.36 8.00
C LYS A 103 -0.01 -16.82 8.59
N VAL A 104 0.03 -15.52 8.86
CA VAL A 104 1.23 -14.89 9.43
C VAL A 104 1.48 -15.41 10.83
N GLU A 105 2.70 -15.90 11.07
CA GLU A 105 3.21 -16.24 12.39
C GLU A 105 3.26 -15.00 13.31
N PRO A 106 3.39 -15.17 14.63
CA PRO A 106 3.58 -14.05 15.54
C PRO A 106 4.67 -13.11 15.04
N PHE A 107 4.45 -11.81 15.14
CA PHE A 107 5.38 -10.80 14.67
C PHE A 107 6.69 -10.85 15.48
N ILE A 108 7.74 -11.44 14.91
CA ILE A 108 9.09 -11.48 15.44
C ILE A 108 9.89 -10.33 14.79
N GLY A 109 10.75 -9.67 15.56
CA GLY A 109 11.51 -8.52 15.05
C GLY A 109 10.72 -7.22 15.05
N ARG A 110 11.16 -6.26 14.23
CA ARG A 110 10.70 -4.88 14.24
C ARG A 110 10.02 -4.46 12.94
N VAL A 111 10.35 -5.13 11.83
CA VAL A 111 9.76 -4.93 10.50
C VAL A 111 9.25 -6.26 9.97
N LEU A 112 8.04 -6.26 9.47
CA LEU A 112 7.44 -7.36 8.71
C LEU A 112 7.20 -6.86 7.29
N VAL A 113 7.64 -7.60 6.28
CA VAL A 113 7.41 -7.25 4.88
C VAL A 113 6.42 -8.24 4.26
N ALA A 114 5.43 -7.71 3.55
CA ALA A 114 4.39 -8.48 2.88
C ALA A 114 4.26 -8.10 1.41
N SER A 115 3.71 -9.01 0.63
CA SER A 115 3.44 -8.86 -0.80
C SER A 115 2.01 -9.26 -1.14
N GLY A 116 1.62 -9.18 -2.41
CA GLY A 116 0.32 -9.66 -2.87
C GLY A 116 0.09 -11.14 -2.55
N TRP A 117 -1.11 -11.45 -2.09
CA TRP A 117 -1.52 -12.77 -1.63
C TRP A 117 -1.94 -13.70 -2.78
N LYS A 118 -3.15 -13.50 -3.31
CA LYS A 118 -3.77 -14.36 -4.33
C LYS A 118 -4.62 -13.53 -5.30
N PRO A 119 -4.98 -14.09 -6.47
CA PRO A 119 -5.88 -13.43 -7.43
C PRO A 119 -7.15 -12.89 -6.80
N GLY A 120 -7.58 -11.73 -7.26
CA GLY A 120 -8.76 -11.03 -6.74
C GLY A 120 -8.53 -10.23 -5.46
N PHE A 121 -7.30 -10.18 -4.94
CA PHE A 121 -6.92 -9.37 -3.78
C PHE A 121 -5.86 -8.34 -4.17
N SER A 122 -6.09 -7.09 -3.79
CA SER A 122 -5.11 -6.02 -3.92
C SER A 122 -4.17 -6.00 -2.71
N THR A 123 -2.99 -5.40 -2.86
CA THR A 123 -2.08 -5.16 -1.73
C THR A 123 -2.67 -4.21 -0.68
N ASP A 124 -3.64 -3.36 -1.06
CA ASP A 124 -4.40 -2.55 -0.10
C ASP A 124 -5.25 -3.44 0.81
N HIS A 125 -5.90 -4.47 0.25
CA HIS A 125 -6.67 -5.42 1.04
C HIS A 125 -5.77 -6.28 1.94
N ASP A 126 -4.60 -6.69 1.44
CA ASP A 126 -3.60 -7.41 2.25
C ASP A 126 -3.12 -6.54 3.43
N ALA A 127 -2.97 -5.21 3.21
CA ALA A 127 -2.63 -4.27 4.28
C ALA A 127 -3.73 -4.15 5.34
N VAL A 128 -5.01 -4.14 4.94
CA VAL A 128 -6.16 -4.14 5.88
C VAL A 128 -6.20 -5.43 6.70
N LEU A 129 -6.02 -6.60 6.06
CA LEU A 129 -5.97 -7.90 6.75
C LEU A 129 -4.85 -7.95 7.79
N LEU A 130 -3.67 -7.45 7.45
CA LEU A 130 -2.54 -7.38 8.38
C LEU A 130 -2.78 -6.36 9.50
N ALA A 131 -3.41 -5.22 9.19
CA ALA A 131 -3.78 -4.23 10.21
C ALA A 131 -4.77 -4.79 11.22
N GLU A 132 -5.80 -5.51 10.76
CA GLU A 132 -6.76 -6.20 11.63
C GLU A 132 -6.08 -7.25 12.51
N ARG A 133 -5.27 -8.13 11.88
CA ARG A 133 -4.57 -9.21 12.58
C ARG A 133 -3.64 -8.71 13.69
N PHE A 134 -2.90 -7.65 13.43
CA PHE A 134 -1.92 -7.08 14.37
C PHE A 134 -2.46 -5.89 15.17
N LYS A 135 -3.77 -5.62 15.06
CA LYS A 135 -4.47 -4.54 15.79
C LYS A 135 -3.78 -3.19 15.61
N ALA A 136 -3.42 -2.88 14.37
CA ALA A 136 -2.88 -1.57 14.04
C ALA A 136 -4.00 -0.51 14.09
N ASP A 137 -3.65 0.68 14.57
CA ASP A 137 -4.63 1.78 14.70
C ASP A 137 -5.05 2.35 13.33
N TYR A 138 -4.16 2.27 12.34
CA TYR A 138 -4.39 2.78 10.98
C TYR A 138 -3.45 2.14 9.96
N VAL A 139 -3.83 2.27 8.69
CA VAL A 139 -2.99 1.99 7.52
C VAL A 139 -2.59 3.31 6.88
N ILE A 140 -1.32 3.48 6.53
CA ILE A 140 -0.83 4.56 5.66
C ILE A 140 -0.74 4.00 4.25
N ASN A 141 -1.56 4.49 3.34
CA ASN A 141 -1.50 4.16 1.91
C ASN A 141 -0.67 5.21 1.18
N LEU A 142 0.53 4.83 0.77
CA LEU A 142 1.49 5.65 0.03
C LEU A 142 1.39 5.36 -1.46
N SER A 143 0.82 6.28 -2.20
CA SER A 143 0.58 6.14 -3.64
C SER A 143 1.01 7.39 -4.43
N ASN A 144 0.62 7.46 -5.70
CA ASN A 144 0.92 8.61 -6.57
C ASN A 144 0.01 9.82 -6.35
N ILE A 145 -0.95 9.73 -5.42
CA ILE A 145 -1.88 10.82 -5.14
C ILE A 145 -1.53 11.49 -3.82
N GLU A 146 -1.67 12.80 -3.76
CA GLU A 146 -1.43 13.55 -2.54
C GLU A 146 -2.60 13.44 -1.56
N GLN A 147 -3.82 13.50 -2.08
CA GLN A 147 -5.06 13.47 -1.32
C GLN A 147 -6.15 12.80 -2.15
N VAL A 148 -7.25 12.44 -1.51
CA VAL A 148 -8.51 12.14 -2.19
C VAL A 148 -9.15 13.47 -2.60
N TYR A 149 -9.75 13.50 -3.77
CA TYR A 149 -10.45 14.67 -4.30
C TYR A 149 -11.93 14.34 -4.52
N THR A 150 -12.75 15.37 -4.60
CA THR A 150 -14.20 15.22 -4.90
C THR A 150 -14.48 14.66 -6.28
N ASP A 151 -13.51 14.70 -7.20
CA ASP A 151 -13.51 14.14 -8.54
C ASP A 151 -12.05 13.99 -9.02
N ASP A 152 -11.81 13.42 -10.19
CA ASP A 152 -10.46 13.31 -10.79
C ASP A 152 -9.93 14.71 -11.16
N PRO A 153 -8.92 15.25 -10.45
CA PRO A 153 -8.41 16.61 -10.71
C PRO A 153 -7.74 16.76 -12.08
N LYS A 154 -7.41 15.66 -12.76
CA LYS A 154 -6.89 15.68 -14.13
C LYS A 154 -7.99 15.89 -15.17
N LYS A 155 -9.24 15.60 -14.82
CA LYS A 155 -10.40 15.71 -15.71
C LYS A 155 -11.32 16.85 -15.33
N ASN A 156 -11.36 17.22 -14.06
CA ASN A 156 -12.22 18.26 -13.52
C ASN A 156 -11.39 19.27 -12.70
N SER A 157 -11.21 20.46 -13.23
CA SER A 157 -10.48 21.56 -12.57
C SER A 157 -11.14 22.07 -11.29
N GLU A 158 -12.43 21.78 -11.10
CA GLU A 158 -13.19 22.14 -9.89
C GLU A 158 -13.07 21.10 -8.77
N ALA A 159 -12.35 20.01 -9.00
CA ALA A 159 -12.12 18.97 -8.00
C ALA A 159 -11.39 19.56 -6.78
N LYS A 160 -11.98 19.38 -5.61
CA LYS A 160 -11.45 19.89 -4.34
C LYS A 160 -10.79 18.78 -3.54
N PRO A 161 -9.63 19.04 -2.91
CA PRO A 161 -9.00 18.08 -2.00
C PRO A 161 -9.86 17.87 -0.76
N ILE A 162 -9.79 16.67 -0.21
CA ILE A 162 -10.55 16.24 0.97
C ILE A 162 -9.57 15.84 2.06
N ASP A 163 -9.55 16.56 3.18
CA ASP A 163 -8.67 16.26 4.31
C ASP A 163 -9.19 15.07 5.14
N LYS A 164 -10.51 14.99 5.31
CA LYS A 164 -11.18 13.92 6.07
C LYS A 164 -12.48 13.52 5.39
N ILE A 165 -12.74 12.21 5.35
CA ILE A 165 -13.97 11.68 4.76
C ILE A 165 -14.42 10.45 5.54
N SER A 166 -15.72 10.26 5.69
CA SER A 166 -16.26 9.03 6.27
C SER A 166 -16.11 7.85 5.28
N TRP A 167 -16.03 6.61 5.78
CA TRP A 167 -16.08 5.44 4.90
C TRP A 167 -17.33 5.41 4.04
N GLN A 168 -18.47 5.82 4.58
CA GLN A 168 -19.72 5.87 3.82
C GLN A 168 -19.64 6.81 2.62
N ASP A 169 -19.11 8.01 2.81
CA ASP A 169 -19.01 9.01 1.74
C ASP A 169 -17.87 8.66 0.77
N PHE A 170 -16.79 8.06 1.26
CA PHE A 170 -15.71 7.56 0.41
C PHE A 170 -16.19 6.46 -0.54
N LEU A 171 -16.98 5.49 -0.07
CA LEU A 171 -17.56 4.42 -0.89
C LEU A 171 -18.57 4.98 -1.91
N LYS A 172 -19.36 5.99 -1.56
CA LYS A 172 -20.22 6.71 -2.54
C LYS A 172 -19.39 7.39 -3.63
N LEU A 173 -18.28 8.01 -3.25
CA LEU A 173 -17.40 8.74 -4.17
C LEU A 173 -16.67 7.81 -5.14
N THR A 174 -16.12 6.70 -4.65
CA THR A 174 -15.28 5.78 -5.44
C THR A 174 -16.04 4.65 -6.10
N GLY A 175 -17.22 4.33 -5.59
CA GLY A 175 -18.01 3.14 -5.91
C GLY A 175 -17.62 1.96 -5.01
N GLU A 176 -18.57 1.04 -4.85
CA GLU A 176 -18.41 -0.13 -3.97
C GLU A 176 -17.80 -1.34 -4.68
N GLU A 177 -17.79 -1.34 -6.02
CA GLU A 177 -17.32 -2.46 -6.83
C GLU A 177 -15.95 -2.17 -7.45
N TRP A 178 -15.13 -3.20 -7.50
CA TRP A 178 -13.88 -3.15 -8.23
C TRP A 178 -14.16 -3.19 -9.74
N ILE A 179 -13.70 -2.17 -10.46
CA ILE A 179 -13.81 -2.07 -11.93
C ILE A 179 -12.40 -2.13 -12.52
N PRO A 180 -12.10 -3.08 -13.43
CA PRO A 180 -10.80 -3.16 -14.09
C PRO A 180 -10.40 -1.84 -14.74
N GLY A 181 -9.19 -1.35 -14.45
CA GLY A 181 -8.65 -0.12 -15.03
C GLY A 181 -9.16 1.20 -14.43
N LYS A 182 -10.10 1.16 -13.48
CA LYS A 182 -10.50 2.34 -12.71
C LYS A 182 -9.44 2.60 -11.63
N ASN A 183 -8.75 3.73 -11.74
CA ASN A 183 -7.86 4.19 -10.69
C ASN A 183 -8.68 4.78 -9.55
N VAL A 184 -8.64 4.16 -8.40
CA VAL A 184 -9.25 4.64 -7.16
C VAL A 184 -8.18 4.89 -6.12
N PRO A 185 -8.38 5.86 -5.21
CA PRO A 185 -7.39 6.19 -4.17
C PRO A 185 -7.06 5.03 -3.24
N PHE A 186 -8.03 4.16 -2.98
CA PHE A 186 -7.91 2.95 -2.18
C PHE A 186 -8.89 1.89 -2.71
N ASP A 187 -8.48 0.64 -2.69
CA ASP A 187 -9.26 -0.47 -3.27
C ASP A 187 -10.66 -0.60 -2.66
N PRO A 188 -11.74 -0.77 -3.45
CA PRO A 188 -13.12 -0.82 -2.92
C PRO A 188 -13.37 -2.01 -1.98
N VAL A 189 -12.74 -3.17 -2.22
CA VAL A 189 -12.89 -4.36 -1.34
C VAL A 189 -12.17 -4.10 -0.01
N ALA A 190 -10.96 -3.56 -0.07
CA ALA A 190 -10.21 -3.11 1.10
C ALA A 190 -10.99 -2.04 1.88
N SER A 191 -11.62 -1.09 1.18
CA SER A 191 -12.43 -0.02 1.77
C SER A 191 -13.62 -0.55 2.55
N ARG A 192 -14.39 -1.50 1.98
CA ARG A 192 -15.50 -2.13 2.71
C ARG A 192 -15.04 -2.91 3.93
N HIS A 193 -13.90 -3.60 3.83
CA HIS A 193 -13.34 -4.32 4.97
C HIS A 193 -12.89 -3.35 6.07
N ALA A 194 -12.13 -2.31 5.71
CA ALA A 194 -11.68 -1.29 6.65
C ALA A 194 -12.86 -0.58 7.34
N ALA A 195 -13.91 -0.22 6.58
CA ALA A 195 -15.14 0.35 7.11
C ALA A 195 -15.81 -0.58 8.13
N LYS A 196 -15.92 -1.89 7.82
CA LYS A 196 -16.55 -2.89 8.68
C LYS A 196 -15.85 -3.04 10.03
N ILE A 197 -14.52 -2.94 10.05
CA ILE A 197 -13.72 -3.08 11.29
C ILE A 197 -13.39 -1.74 11.95
N GLY A 198 -13.87 -0.61 11.42
CA GLY A 198 -13.59 0.73 11.94
C GLY A 198 -12.12 1.15 11.83
N LEU A 199 -11.37 0.59 10.86
CA LEU A 199 -9.97 0.91 10.64
C LEU A 199 -9.84 2.26 9.92
N LYS A 200 -8.92 3.09 10.39
CA LYS A 200 -8.56 4.34 9.70
C LYS A 200 -7.56 4.06 8.58
N VAL A 201 -7.72 4.76 7.45
CA VAL A 201 -6.72 4.77 6.37
C VAL A 201 -6.30 6.20 6.09
N ILE A 202 -5.00 6.42 5.95
CA ILE A 202 -4.40 7.69 5.55
C ILE A 202 -3.88 7.53 4.13
N CYS A 203 -4.46 8.25 3.17
CA CYS A 203 -3.95 8.32 1.81
C CYS A 203 -3.03 9.53 1.66
N ALA A 204 -1.81 9.32 1.18
CA ALA A 204 -0.82 10.37 1.00
C ALA A 204 0.16 10.07 -0.15
N ALA A 205 0.84 11.11 -0.64
CA ALA A 205 1.88 10.98 -1.66
C ALA A 205 3.07 10.18 -1.14
N GLY A 206 3.33 9.03 -1.76
CA GLY A 206 4.37 8.10 -1.30
C GLY A 206 5.79 8.65 -1.42
N LYS A 207 6.06 9.52 -2.39
CA LYS A 207 7.38 10.12 -2.60
C LYS A 207 7.72 11.25 -1.64
N ASN A 208 6.74 11.79 -0.93
CA ASN A 208 6.95 12.86 0.04
C ASN A 208 7.28 12.30 1.43
N LEU A 209 8.55 11.97 1.64
CA LEU A 209 9.03 11.36 2.90
C LEU A 209 8.97 12.32 4.09
N ASP A 210 9.06 13.64 3.86
CA ASP A 210 8.90 14.64 4.93
C ASP A 210 7.44 14.64 5.43
N ASN A 211 6.49 14.46 4.51
CA ASN A 211 5.10 14.31 4.86
C ASN A 211 4.82 12.97 5.58
N LEU A 212 5.43 11.88 5.14
CA LEU A 212 5.36 10.60 5.85
C LEU A 212 5.92 10.73 7.28
N ARG A 213 7.01 11.46 7.46
CA ARG A 213 7.57 11.77 8.79
C ARG A 213 6.53 12.44 9.68
N LYS A 214 5.83 13.47 9.19
CA LYS A 214 4.77 14.18 9.92
C LYS A 214 3.64 13.22 10.31
N ILE A 215 3.20 12.36 9.40
CA ILE A 215 2.18 11.34 9.68
C ILE A 215 2.63 10.43 10.83
N LEU A 216 3.88 9.94 10.79
CA LEU A 216 4.44 9.05 11.81
C LEU A 216 4.64 9.73 13.17
N LEU A 217 4.82 11.05 13.19
CA LEU A 217 4.91 11.87 14.40
C LEU A 217 3.54 12.32 14.94
N GLY A 218 2.46 12.13 14.17
CA GLY A 218 1.13 12.61 14.52
C GLY A 218 0.97 14.13 14.35
N GLU A 219 1.82 14.76 13.54
CA GLU A 219 1.80 16.18 13.21
C GLU A 219 0.78 16.47 12.09
N SER A 220 0.55 17.75 11.80
CA SER A 220 -0.24 18.15 10.63
C SER A 220 0.44 17.74 9.33
N PHE A 221 -0.27 17.09 8.43
CA PHE A 221 0.24 16.52 7.19
C PHE A 221 -0.69 16.80 6.00
N LEU A 222 -0.17 16.64 4.79
CA LEU A 222 -0.93 16.67 3.55
C LEU A 222 -1.40 15.25 3.19
N GLY A 223 -2.71 15.06 3.12
CA GLY A 223 -3.29 13.74 2.83
C GLY A 223 -4.76 13.68 3.22
N THR A 224 -5.37 12.53 3.06
CA THR A 224 -6.77 12.29 3.42
C THR A 224 -6.87 11.23 4.50
N ILE A 225 -7.59 11.51 5.57
CA ILE A 225 -7.99 10.51 6.57
C ILE A 225 -9.37 9.98 6.20
N ILE A 226 -9.47 8.66 6.04
CA ILE A 226 -10.73 7.94 5.82
C ILE A 226 -11.04 7.17 7.10
N SER A 227 -12.22 7.39 7.72
CA SER A 227 -12.56 6.77 9.01
C SER A 227 -14.07 6.60 9.21
#